data_ce1848224ded8e991422fef3f0f71dff
#
_entry.id   ce1848224ded8e991422fef3f0f71dff
#
_cell.length_a   1.000
_cell.length_b   1.000
_cell.length_c   1.000
_cell.angle_alpha   90.00
_cell.angle_beta   90.00
_cell.angle_gamma   90.00
#
_symmetry.space_group_name_H-M   'P 1'
#
loop_
_entity.id
_entity.type
_entity.pdbx_description
1 polymer ?
#
loop_
_entity_poly.entity_id
_entity_poly.type
_entity_poly.pdbx_seq_one_letter_code
_entity_poly.pdbx_strand_id
1 'polypeptide(L)'
;DPDADDTSRDNLMRQSIDLISKFPTIIAYAYNMLRHATFGRSLHIRHPQEKLSIAENFLYMLKKDYTELDARTLDLLLILQAEHGGGNNSTFTVRVTSSTGTDTYSAIAAGIGSLKGPLHGGANIQVADMFHHLQENIKDWTNVDEIDTYFTRMLNKEVYNKTGLIYGIGHA
;
A
#
# COMPACT_ATOMS: atom_id res chain seq x y z
N ASP A 1 6.94 9.58 -21.76
CA ASP A 1 6.45 8.74 -22.85
C ASP A 1 6.06 9.63 -24.04
N PRO A 2 6.65 9.47 -25.22
CA PRO A 2 6.32 10.30 -26.39
C PRO A 2 4.88 10.07 -26.88
N ASP A 3 4.29 8.92 -26.56
CA ASP A 3 2.94 8.54 -26.96
C ASP A 3 1.94 8.70 -25.78
N ALA A 4 2.23 9.61 -24.83
CA ALA A 4 1.38 9.78 -23.65
C ALA A 4 -0.07 10.14 -24.01
N ASP A 5 -0.23 10.98 -25.04
CA ASP A 5 -1.54 11.47 -25.49
C ASP A 5 -2.31 10.48 -26.40
N ASP A 6 -1.68 9.37 -26.81
CA ASP A 6 -2.36 8.31 -27.55
C ASP A 6 -3.20 7.47 -26.59
N THR A 7 -4.50 7.70 -26.58
CA THR A 7 -5.50 6.99 -25.77
C THR A 7 -6.08 5.74 -26.46
N SER A 8 -5.41 5.21 -27.50
CA SER A 8 -5.79 3.93 -28.09
C SER A 8 -5.69 2.81 -27.08
N ARG A 9 -6.57 1.80 -27.20
CA ARG A 9 -6.63 0.66 -26.28
C ARG A 9 -5.28 -0.04 -26.09
N ASP A 10 -4.57 -0.25 -27.16
CA ASP A 10 -3.30 -0.96 -27.14
C ASP A 10 -2.22 -0.16 -26.42
N ASN A 11 -2.20 1.17 -26.65
CA ASN A 11 -1.26 2.06 -25.96
C ASN A 11 -1.62 2.22 -24.48
N LEU A 12 -2.89 2.34 -24.11
CA LEU A 12 -3.33 2.36 -22.72
C LEU A 12 -2.92 1.07 -21.98
N MET A 13 -3.05 -0.09 -22.63
CA MET A 13 -2.60 -1.37 -22.06
C MET A 13 -1.08 -1.39 -21.87
N ARG A 14 -0.32 -0.97 -22.87
CA ARG A 14 1.15 -0.87 -22.79
C ARG A 14 1.58 0.07 -21.65
N GLN A 15 1.01 1.26 -21.57
CA GLN A 15 1.33 2.25 -20.53
C GLN A 15 0.98 1.72 -19.13
N SER A 16 -0.15 1.01 -18.99
CA SER A 16 -0.57 0.41 -17.71
C SER A 16 0.41 -0.66 -17.24
N ILE A 17 0.82 -1.57 -18.12
CA ILE A 17 1.82 -2.61 -17.81
C ILE A 17 3.16 -1.97 -17.45
N ASP A 18 3.58 -0.96 -18.19
CA ASP A 18 4.83 -0.24 -17.97
C ASP A 18 4.83 0.45 -16.59
N LEU A 19 3.73 1.09 -16.20
CA LEU A 19 3.57 1.65 -14.87
C LEU A 19 3.61 0.58 -13.77
N ILE A 20 2.86 -0.51 -13.91
CA ILE A 20 2.86 -1.61 -12.94
C ILE A 20 4.28 -2.14 -12.72
N SER A 21 5.05 -2.30 -13.78
CA SER A 21 6.43 -2.78 -13.69
C SER A 21 7.40 -1.81 -13.02
N LYS A 22 7.15 -0.49 -13.12
CA LYS A 22 8.00 0.57 -12.58
C LYS A 22 7.65 0.96 -11.14
N PHE A 23 6.41 0.81 -10.72
CA PHE A 23 5.96 1.22 -9.39
C PHE A 23 6.79 0.63 -8.24
N PRO A 24 7.16 -0.65 -8.21
CA PRO A 24 7.99 -1.20 -7.14
C PRO A 24 9.31 -0.44 -6.97
N THR A 25 9.97 -0.10 -8.09
CA THR A 25 11.23 0.66 -8.08
C THR A 25 11.02 2.09 -7.61
N ILE A 26 9.98 2.77 -8.11
CA ILE A 26 9.64 4.14 -7.71
C ILE A 26 9.37 4.21 -6.21
N ILE A 27 8.55 3.30 -5.67
CA ILE A 27 8.19 3.27 -4.25
C ILE A 27 9.42 2.94 -3.39
N ALA A 28 10.20 1.94 -3.76
CA ALA A 28 11.39 1.54 -3.01
C ALA A 28 12.43 2.67 -2.95
N TYR A 29 12.66 3.37 -4.06
CA TYR A 29 13.59 4.49 -4.10
C TYR A 29 13.08 5.70 -3.32
N ALA A 30 11.81 6.06 -3.48
CA ALA A 30 11.18 7.14 -2.72
C ALA A 30 11.25 6.88 -1.21
N TYR A 31 10.98 5.65 -0.78
CA TYR A 31 11.08 5.25 0.62
C TYR A 31 12.52 5.32 1.16
N ASN A 32 13.50 4.81 0.43
CA ASN A 32 14.91 4.88 0.83
C ASN A 32 15.40 6.33 0.91
N MET A 33 15.00 7.19 -0.03
CA MET A 33 15.28 8.63 0.02
C MET A 33 14.63 9.30 1.23
N LEU A 34 13.36 8.99 1.52
CA LEU A 34 12.67 9.51 2.70
C LEU A 34 13.39 9.12 3.99
N ARG A 35 13.77 7.85 4.12
CA ARG A 35 14.52 7.37 5.29
C ARG A 35 15.88 8.06 5.44
N HIS A 36 16.58 8.29 4.34
CA HIS A 36 17.84 9.02 4.34
C HIS A 36 17.62 10.47 4.79
N ALA A 37 16.69 11.19 4.18
CA ALA A 37 16.45 12.60 4.44
C ALA A 37 15.88 12.87 5.84
N THR A 38 14.95 12.00 6.32
CA THR A 38 14.23 12.25 7.58
C THR A 38 14.95 11.66 8.80
N PHE A 39 15.55 10.48 8.64
CA PHE A 39 16.12 9.73 9.77
C PHE A 39 17.64 9.58 9.71
N GLY A 40 18.32 10.25 8.78
CA GLY A 40 19.79 10.18 8.61
C GLY A 40 20.30 8.76 8.32
N ARG A 41 19.46 7.86 7.80
CA ARG A 41 19.87 6.50 7.46
C ARG A 41 20.73 6.51 6.20
N SER A 42 21.67 5.57 6.09
CA SER A 42 22.46 5.40 4.88
C SER A 42 21.57 5.19 3.67
N LEU A 43 21.84 5.90 2.58
CA LEU A 43 21.10 5.74 1.34
C LEU A 43 21.60 4.48 0.61
N HIS A 44 20.73 3.49 0.51
CA HIS A 44 20.99 2.27 -0.25
C HIS A 44 20.08 2.23 -1.47
N ILE A 45 20.69 2.34 -2.66
CA ILE A 45 20.01 2.19 -3.94
C ILE A 45 20.39 0.81 -4.52
N ARG A 46 19.40 -0.07 -4.67
CA ARG A 46 19.58 -1.38 -5.32
C ARG A 46 18.71 -1.41 -6.58
N HIS A 47 19.32 -1.78 -7.68
CA HIS A 47 18.57 -1.90 -8.94
C HIS A 47 17.81 -3.22 -8.97
N PRO A 48 16.59 -3.23 -9.59
CA PRO A 48 15.85 -4.46 -9.79
C PRO A 48 16.65 -5.47 -10.63
N GLN A 49 16.40 -6.73 -10.38
CA GLN A 49 17.04 -7.85 -11.09
C GLN A 49 16.04 -8.57 -11.99
N GLU A 50 16.41 -8.85 -13.21
CA GLU A 50 15.53 -9.48 -14.22
C GLU A 50 14.99 -10.85 -13.80
N LYS A 51 15.75 -11.59 -12.99
CA LYS A 51 15.37 -12.95 -12.56
C LYS A 51 14.37 -12.99 -11.40
N LEU A 52 14.14 -11.87 -10.74
CA LEU A 52 13.26 -11.78 -9.59
C LEU A 52 11.85 -11.36 -10.01
N SER A 53 10.85 -11.91 -9.33
CA SER A 53 9.46 -11.46 -9.44
C SER A 53 9.28 -10.02 -8.96
N ILE A 54 8.10 -9.45 -9.15
CA ILE A 54 7.76 -8.11 -8.64
C ILE A 54 7.91 -8.06 -7.12
N ALA A 55 7.37 -9.04 -6.41
CA ALA A 55 7.43 -9.11 -4.95
C ALA A 55 8.88 -9.25 -4.44
N GLU A 56 9.64 -10.16 -5.03
CA GLU A 56 11.05 -10.36 -4.69
C GLU A 56 11.89 -9.11 -4.96
N ASN A 57 11.71 -8.46 -6.12
CA ASN A 57 12.41 -7.22 -6.46
C ASN A 57 12.09 -6.11 -5.47
N PHE A 58 10.81 -5.95 -5.09
CA PHE A 58 10.43 -4.96 -4.12
C PHE A 58 11.09 -5.19 -2.76
N LEU A 59 11.06 -6.42 -2.25
CA LEU A 59 11.72 -6.77 -0.98
C LEU A 59 13.24 -6.60 -1.07
N TYR A 60 13.87 -7.04 -2.16
CA TYR A 60 15.30 -6.87 -2.38
C TYR A 60 15.73 -5.39 -2.39
N MET A 61 14.96 -4.54 -3.04
CA MET A 61 15.25 -3.10 -3.09
C MET A 61 15.06 -2.42 -1.73
N LEU A 62 14.08 -2.87 -0.93
CA LEU A 62 13.79 -2.28 0.38
C LEU A 62 14.75 -2.75 1.47
N LYS A 63 14.89 -4.07 1.66
CA LYS A 63 15.58 -4.63 2.82
C LYS A 63 16.73 -5.57 2.50
N LYS A 64 16.92 -5.99 1.26
CA LYS A 64 17.92 -6.94 0.78
C LYS A 64 17.71 -8.38 1.28
N ASP A 65 17.64 -8.55 2.60
CA ASP A 65 17.50 -9.87 3.22
C ASP A 65 16.02 -10.14 3.46
N TYR A 66 15.47 -11.11 2.74
CA TYR A 66 14.10 -11.60 2.85
C TYR A 66 14.07 -13.11 2.68
N THR A 67 13.05 -13.76 3.21
CA THR A 67 12.83 -15.19 3.07
C THR A 67 11.93 -15.50 1.87
N GLU A 68 11.92 -16.75 1.41
CA GLU A 68 10.96 -17.21 0.41
C GLU A 68 9.51 -16.99 0.90
N LEU A 69 9.24 -17.19 2.19
CA LEU A 69 7.93 -16.94 2.77
C LEU A 69 7.54 -15.46 2.68
N ASP A 70 8.46 -14.54 2.96
CA ASP A 70 8.21 -13.09 2.79
C ASP A 70 7.80 -12.77 1.35
N ALA A 71 8.53 -13.31 0.37
CA ALA A 71 8.27 -13.06 -1.04
C ALA A 71 6.90 -13.61 -1.48
N ARG A 72 6.60 -14.86 -1.12
CA ARG A 72 5.30 -15.50 -1.42
C ARG A 72 4.14 -14.79 -0.73
N THR A 73 4.33 -14.35 0.51
CA THR A 73 3.29 -13.61 1.25
C THR A 73 3.02 -12.27 0.57
N LEU A 74 4.06 -11.52 0.21
CA LEU A 74 3.89 -10.25 -0.48
C LEU A 74 3.25 -10.43 -1.86
N ASP A 75 3.66 -11.44 -2.62
CA ASP A 75 3.09 -11.73 -3.94
C ASP A 75 1.58 -12.03 -3.84
N LEU A 76 1.19 -12.86 -2.87
CA LEU A 76 -0.22 -13.15 -2.61
C LEU A 76 -1.00 -11.88 -2.21
N LEU A 77 -0.43 -11.02 -1.37
CA LEU A 77 -1.06 -9.76 -0.98
C LEU A 77 -1.25 -8.82 -2.18
N LEU A 78 -0.27 -8.74 -3.07
CA LEU A 78 -0.37 -7.94 -4.30
C LEU A 78 -1.48 -8.47 -5.22
N ILE A 79 -1.62 -9.79 -5.36
CA ILE A 79 -2.69 -10.42 -6.13
C ILE A 79 -4.06 -10.10 -5.52
N LEU A 80 -4.22 -10.29 -4.21
CA LEU A 80 -5.48 -10.05 -3.50
C LEU A 80 -5.92 -8.58 -3.53
N GLN A 81 -4.97 -7.65 -3.61
CA GLN A 81 -5.25 -6.21 -3.66
C GLN A 81 -5.31 -5.62 -5.07
N ALA A 82 -5.05 -6.44 -6.11
CA ALA A 82 -5.03 -5.96 -7.49
C ALA A 82 -6.41 -5.43 -7.93
N GLU A 83 -7.49 -5.97 -7.37
CA GLU A 83 -8.85 -5.56 -7.71
C GLU A 83 -9.82 -5.86 -6.54
N HIS A 84 -10.62 -4.89 -6.14
CA HIS A 84 -11.66 -5.06 -5.12
C HIS A 84 -12.95 -4.26 -5.43
N GLY A 85 -13.20 -3.99 -6.71
CA GLY A 85 -14.40 -3.30 -7.18
C GLY A 85 -14.23 -1.80 -7.36
N GLY A 86 -15.24 -1.21 -8.00
CA GLY A 86 -15.23 0.21 -8.39
C GLY A 86 -15.52 1.21 -7.27
N GLY A 87 -15.83 0.74 -6.06
CA GLY A 87 -16.15 1.58 -4.90
C GLY A 87 -14.94 2.25 -4.22
N ASN A 88 -13.73 1.91 -4.63
CA ASN A 88 -12.52 2.56 -4.14
C ASN A 88 -12.39 3.99 -4.67
N ASN A 89 -12.11 4.96 -3.78
CA ASN A 89 -12.00 6.37 -4.15
C ASN A 89 -10.92 6.64 -5.22
N SER A 90 -9.79 5.95 -5.17
CA SER A 90 -8.74 6.10 -6.20
C SER A 90 -9.20 5.55 -7.54
N THR A 91 -9.84 4.39 -7.57
CA THR A 91 -10.42 3.81 -8.77
C THR A 91 -11.47 4.75 -9.39
N PHE A 92 -12.37 5.31 -8.56
CA PHE A 92 -13.36 6.27 -8.98
C PHE A 92 -12.70 7.54 -9.56
N THR A 93 -11.69 8.08 -8.88
CA THR A 93 -10.94 9.27 -9.33
C THR A 93 -10.27 9.02 -10.68
N VAL A 94 -9.58 7.88 -10.84
CA VAL A 94 -8.95 7.52 -12.12
C VAL A 94 -9.99 7.43 -13.23
N ARG A 95 -11.13 6.77 -13.00
CA ARG A 95 -12.21 6.63 -14.00
C ARG A 95 -12.79 7.99 -14.39
N VAL A 96 -13.07 8.87 -13.43
CA VAL A 96 -13.59 10.21 -13.71
C VAL A 96 -12.56 11.03 -14.47
N THR A 97 -11.30 11.03 -14.03
CA THR A 97 -10.24 11.78 -14.70
C THR A 97 -10.00 11.28 -16.11
N SER A 98 -9.89 9.96 -16.31
CA SER A 98 -9.67 9.39 -17.65
C SER A 98 -10.84 9.60 -18.62
N SER A 99 -12.07 9.77 -18.11
CA SER A 99 -13.24 10.04 -18.95
C SER A 99 -13.17 11.37 -19.68
N THR A 100 -12.28 12.28 -19.29
CA THR A 100 -12.02 13.55 -19.96
C THR A 100 -11.12 13.40 -21.19
N GLY A 101 -10.57 12.20 -21.45
CA GLY A 101 -9.61 11.97 -22.53
C GLY A 101 -8.18 12.38 -22.19
N THR A 102 -7.86 12.61 -20.90
CA THR A 102 -6.48 12.89 -20.47
C THR A 102 -5.60 11.64 -20.58
N ASP A 103 -4.30 11.83 -20.53
CA ASP A 103 -3.31 10.76 -20.57
C ASP A 103 -3.36 9.84 -19.35
N THR A 104 -2.83 8.63 -19.50
CA THR A 104 -2.77 7.60 -18.45
C THR A 104 -2.04 8.08 -17.19
N TYR A 105 -0.94 8.80 -17.35
CA TYR A 105 -0.10 9.24 -16.23
C TYR A 105 -0.79 10.27 -15.36
N SER A 106 -1.48 11.24 -15.99
CA SER A 106 -2.30 12.24 -15.28
C SER A 106 -3.45 11.58 -14.53
N ALA A 107 -4.13 10.61 -15.14
CA ALA A 107 -5.23 9.88 -14.50
C ALA A 107 -4.74 9.09 -13.28
N ILE A 108 -3.62 8.37 -13.40
CA ILE A 108 -3.01 7.61 -12.28
C ILE A 108 -2.49 8.56 -11.18
N ALA A 109 -1.86 9.68 -11.55
CA ALA A 109 -1.42 10.69 -10.59
C ALA A 109 -2.60 11.26 -9.77
N ALA A 110 -3.75 11.50 -10.39
CA ALA A 110 -4.97 11.90 -9.70
C ALA A 110 -5.45 10.83 -8.71
N GLY A 111 -5.40 9.55 -9.10
CA GLY A 111 -5.70 8.41 -8.21
C GLY A 111 -4.77 8.33 -7.01
N ILE A 112 -3.47 8.56 -7.19
CA ILE A 112 -2.48 8.63 -6.12
C ILE A 112 -2.78 9.83 -5.19
N GLY A 113 -3.18 10.97 -5.76
CA GLY A 113 -3.62 12.14 -5.00
C GLY A 113 -4.82 11.82 -4.09
N SER A 114 -5.79 11.06 -4.61
CA SER A 114 -6.91 10.55 -3.81
C SER A 114 -6.44 9.60 -2.70
N LEU A 115 -5.53 8.67 -3.02
CA LEU A 115 -4.98 7.73 -2.04
C LEU A 115 -4.23 8.42 -0.90
N LYS A 116 -3.59 9.56 -1.15
CA LYS A 116 -2.86 10.33 -0.13
C LYS A 116 -3.77 10.84 1.00
N GLY A 117 -5.07 10.94 0.77
CA GLY A 117 -6.03 11.43 1.76
C GLY A 117 -6.07 10.53 3.02
N PRO A 118 -6.10 11.12 4.24
CA PRO A 118 -6.06 10.35 5.49
C PRO A 118 -7.29 9.46 5.68
N LEU A 119 -8.42 9.79 5.06
CA LEU A 119 -9.64 8.98 5.11
C LEU A 119 -9.65 7.84 4.10
N HIS A 120 -8.64 7.75 3.23
CA HIS A 120 -8.51 6.69 2.24
C HIS A 120 -7.22 5.87 2.47
N GLY A 121 -6.06 6.35 2.05
CA GLY A 121 -4.79 5.64 2.24
C GLY A 121 -4.29 5.62 3.68
N GLY A 122 -4.83 6.46 4.56
CA GLY A 122 -4.51 6.48 5.99
C GLY A 122 -4.95 5.24 6.77
N ALA A 123 -5.84 4.41 6.22
CA ALA A 123 -6.33 3.20 6.89
C ALA A 123 -5.19 2.25 7.29
N ASN A 124 -4.20 2.04 6.44
CA ASN A 124 -3.04 1.18 6.73
C ASN A 124 -2.19 1.71 7.89
N ILE A 125 -2.05 3.03 8.01
CA ILE A 125 -1.35 3.67 9.13
C ILE A 125 -2.11 3.40 10.42
N GLN A 126 -3.43 3.57 10.42
CA GLN A 126 -4.27 3.29 11.58
C GLN A 126 -4.21 1.82 12.02
N VAL A 127 -4.16 0.87 11.06
CA VAL A 127 -3.96 -0.55 11.36
C VAL A 127 -2.60 -0.77 12.01
N ALA A 128 -1.53 -0.21 11.48
CA ALA A 128 -0.18 -0.35 12.04
C ALA A 128 -0.10 0.21 13.46
N ASP A 129 -0.64 1.42 13.70
CA ASP A 129 -0.67 2.06 15.00
C ASP A 129 -1.50 1.25 16.00
N MET A 130 -2.64 0.70 15.58
CA MET A 130 -3.45 -0.18 16.40
C MET A 130 -2.68 -1.46 16.79
N PHE A 131 -1.99 -2.09 15.85
CA PHE A 131 -1.18 -3.28 16.15
C PHE A 131 -0.02 -2.97 17.11
N HIS A 132 0.66 -1.84 16.96
CA HIS A 132 1.67 -1.41 17.94
C HIS A 132 1.07 -1.25 19.32
N HIS A 133 -0.07 -0.59 19.42
CA HIS A 133 -0.76 -0.42 20.69
C HIS A 133 -1.19 -1.76 21.31
N LEU A 134 -1.71 -2.70 20.50
CA LEU A 134 -2.05 -4.05 20.97
C LEU A 134 -0.82 -4.81 21.48
N GLN A 135 0.31 -4.72 20.77
CA GLN A 135 1.56 -5.37 21.19
C GLN A 135 2.09 -4.86 22.54
N GLU A 136 1.86 -3.61 22.87
CA GLU A 136 2.26 -3.03 24.14
C GLU A 136 1.33 -3.42 25.30
N ASN A 137 0.09 -3.81 25.03
CA ASN A 137 -0.95 -3.97 26.03
C ASN A 137 -1.45 -5.41 26.21
N ILE A 138 -1.31 -6.28 25.22
CA ILE A 138 -1.64 -7.71 25.32
C ILE A 138 -0.37 -8.47 25.68
N LYS A 139 -0.41 -9.20 26.79
CA LYS A 139 0.75 -9.92 27.33
C LYS A 139 0.88 -11.32 26.76
N ASP A 140 -0.23 -12.00 26.59
CA ASP A 140 -0.26 -13.36 26.08
C ASP A 140 -1.14 -13.46 24.83
N TRP A 141 -0.49 -13.48 23.66
CA TRP A 141 -1.15 -13.58 22.36
C TRP A 141 -1.77 -14.96 22.08
N THR A 142 -1.55 -15.94 22.95
CA THR A 142 -2.21 -17.24 22.89
C THR A 142 -3.47 -17.30 23.74
N ASN A 143 -3.68 -16.31 24.62
CA ASN A 143 -4.85 -16.19 25.48
C ASN A 143 -5.98 -15.45 24.75
N VAL A 144 -6.90 -16.20 24.18
CA VAL A 144 -8.04 -15.64 23.41
C VAL A 144 -8.93 -14.75 24.28
N ASP A 145 -9.11 -15.08 25.57
CA ASP A 145 -9.96 -14.30 26.48
C ASP A 145 -9.35 -12.92 26.78
N GLU A 146 -8.02 -12.84 26.92
CA GLU A 146 -7.32 -11.56 27.09
C GLU A 146 -7.49 -10.68 25.84
N ILE A 147 -7.31 -11.28 24.66
CA ILE A 147 -7.46 -10.60 23.38
C ILE A 147 -8.89 -10.09 23.21
N ASP A 148 -9.89 -10.94 23.43
CA ASP A 148 -11.31 -10.58 23.27
C ASP A 148 -11.73 -9.48 24.24
N THR A 149 -11.31 -9.59 25.51
CA THR A 149 -11.52 -8.54 26.51
C THR A 149 -10.93 -7.20 26.06
N TYR A 150 -9.72 -7.22 25.51
CA TYR A 150 -9.07 -5.99 25.07
C TYR A 150 -9.79 -5.35 23.87
N PHE A 151 -10.17 -6.13 22.87
CA PHE A 151 -10.96 -5.65 21.74
C PHE A 151 -12.33 -5.13 22.17
N THR A 152 -12.99 -5.78 23.13
CA THR A 152 -14.25 -5.28 23.70
C THR A 152 -14.08 -3.91 24.34
N ARG A 153 -13.01 -3.68 25.09
CA ARG A 153 -12.68 -2.37 25.65
C ARG A 153 -12.41 -1.29 24.58
N MET A 154 -11.76 -1.69 23.44
CA MET A 154 -11.57 -0.79 22.29
C MET A 154 -12.92 -0.38 21.70
N LEU A 155 -13.82 -1.34 21.46
CA LEU A 155 -15.17 -1.09 20.93
C LEU A 155 -16.00 -0.20 21.87
N ASN A 156 -15.82 -0.36 23.18
CA ASN A 156 -16.46 0.46 24.21
C ASN A 156 -15.82 1.86 24.37
N LYS A 157 -14.81 2.21 23.56
CA LYS A 157 -14.11 3.50 23.61
C LYS A 157 -13.33 3.75 24.90
N GLU A 158 -12.93 2.70 25.60
CA GLU A 158 -12.24 2.80 26.88
C GLU A 158 -10.73 2.96 26.72
N VAL A 159 -10.17 2.29 25.68
CA VAL A 159 -8.72 2.23 25.43
C VAL A 159 -8.37 2.65 24.01
N TYR A 160 -7.08 2.72 23.71
CA TYR A 160 -6.52 3.17 22.44
C TYR A 160 -6.98 4.60 22.10
N ASN A 161 -7.38 4.86 20.87
CA ASN A 161 -7.80 6.18 20.39
C ASN A 161 -9.27 6.54 20.71
N LYS A 162 -9.98 5.68 21.41
CA LYS A 162 -11.36 5.85 21.89
C LYS A 162 -12.39 6.12 20.79
N THR A 163 -12.11 5.69 19.55
CA THR A 163 -13.08 5.81 18.44
C THR A 163 -14.14 4.72 18.47
N GLY A 164 -13.88 3.58 19.07
CA GLY A 164 -14.72 2.40 19.04
C GLY A 164 -14.61 1.63 17.73
N LEU A 165 -13.50 1.79 17.02
CA LEU A 165 -13.23 1.13 15.75
C LEU A 165 -12.08 0.13 15.88
N ILE A 166 -12.21 -1.01 15.20
CA ILE A 166 -11.14 -1.95 14.94
C ILE A 166 -10.73 -1.75 13.48
N TYR A 167 -9.56 -1.16 13.29
CA TYR A 167 -9.09 -0.80 11.95
C TYR A 167 -8.68 -2.05 11.15
N GLY A 168 -8.98 -2.05 9.87
CA GLY A 168 -8.72 -3.16 8.95
C GLY A 168 -9.86 -4.18 8.86
N ILE A 169 -10.95 -4.00 9.63
CA ILE A 169 -12.15 -4.83 9.59
C ILE A 169 -13.35 -3.97 9.21
N GLY A 170 -14.14 -4.47 8.26
CA GLY A 170 -15.29 -3.75 7.72
C GLY A 170 -14.95 -2.95 6.47
N HIS A 171 -15.99 -2.56 5.77
CA HIS A 171 -15.93 -1.71 4.58
C HIS A 171 -17.04 -0.65 4.66
N ALA A 172 -16.78 0.52 4.10
CA ALA A 172 -17.78 1.60 3.98
C ALA A 172 -18.88 1.24 2.99
#